data_2187bed492981e9bcec561184cc71814
#
_entry.id   2187bed492981e9bcec561184cc71814
#
_cell.length_a   1.000
_cell.length_b   1.000
_cell.length_c   1.000
_cell.angle_alpha   90.00
_cell.angle_beta   90.00
_cell.angle_gamma   90.00
#
_symmetry.space_group_name_H-M   'P 1'
#
loop_
_entity.id
_entity.type
_entity.pdbx_description
1 polymer ?
#
loop_
_entity_poly.entity_id
_entity_poly.type
_entity_poly.pdbx_seq_one_letter_code
_entity_poly.pdbx_strand_id
1 'polypeptide(L)'
;KISPKQAEVLNYLAYSWLEKKINLDQAKEMLIEAVSISKGQGYILDSLGWAYFLLKDFDKAEELLQIAYEKEPSEAVIYDHYGDVLWTNGKEIQARYVWQNAIKLKNIEKDLKEAINNKIIFGLENVYKNKS
;
A
#
# COMPACT_ATOMS: atom_id res chain seq x y z
N LYS A 1 -24.47 7.55 14.72
CA LYS A 1 -23.40 8.39 14.24
C LYS A 1 -22.05 7.72 14.35
N ILE A 2 -21.31 7.72 13.25
CA ILE A 2 -20.06 6.94 13.14
C ILE A 2 -18.88 7.81 13.52
N SER A 3 -18.04 7.31 14.44
CA SER A 3 -16.90 8.06 14.95
C SER A 3 -15.61 7.75 14.18
N PRO A 4 -14.64 8.68 14.22
CA PRO A 4 -13.32 8.40 13.59
C PRO A 4 -12.65 7.15 14.16
N LYS A 5 -12.88 6.84 15.41
CA LYS A 5 -12.34 5.64 16.02
C LYS A 5 -12.84 4.36 15.34
N GLN A 6 -14.07 4.40 14.84
CA GLN A 6 -14.63 3.27 14.12
C GLN A 6 -13.89 3.05 12.79
N ALA A 7 -13.46 4.14 12.14
CA ALA A 7 -12.68 4.02 10.91
C ALA A 7 -11.36 3.28 11.17
N GLU A 8 -10.71 3.55 12.30
CA GLU A 8 -9.47 2.86 12.66
C GLU A 8 -9.69 1.37 12.88
N VAL A 9 -10.79 1.01 13.55
CA VAL A 9 -11.12 -0.40 13.78
C VAL A 9 -11.38 -1.11 12.45
N LEU A 10 -12.17 -0.49 11.58
CA LEU A 10 -12.44 -1.06 10.26
C LEU A 10 -11.16 -1.24 9.47
N ASN A 11 -10.29 -0.24 9.50
CA ASN A 11 -9.01 -0.30 8.79
C ASN A 11 -8.14 -1.44 9.32
N TYR A 12 -8.03 -1.56 10.63
CA TYR A 12 -7.21 -2.60 11.24
C TYR A 12 -7.69 -3.99 10.84
N LEU A 13 -9.00 -4.23 10.98
CA LEU A 13 -9.56 -5.54 10.66
C LEU A 13 -9.41 -5.86 9.17
N ALA A 14 -9.78 -4.90 8.32
CA ALA A 14 -9.68 -5.11 6.88
C ALA A 14 -8.24 -5.35 6.45
N TYR A 15 -7.31 -4.56 6.98
CA TYR A 15 -5.91 -4.72 6.60
C TYR A 15 -5.36 -6.09 7.03
N SER A 16 -5.80 -6.61 8.18
CA SER A 16 -5.38 -7.93 8.60
C SER A 16 -5.85 -9.00 7.59
N TRP A 17 -7.04 -8.83 7.02
CA TRP A 17 -7.50 -9.71 5.96
C TRP A 17 -6.67 -9.58 4.69
N LEU A 18 -6.27 -8.35 4.34
CA LEU A 18 -5.43 -8.13 3.16
C LEU A 18 -4.09 -8.84 3.30
N GLU A 19 -3.49 -8.78 4.49
CA GLU A 19 -2.21 -9.45 4.72
C GLU A 19 -2.31 -10.96 4.57
N LYS A 20 -3.45 -11.51 4.94
CA LYS A 20 -3.70 -12.95 4.81
C LYS A 20 -4.29 -13.31 3.45
N LYS A 21 -4.60 -12.32 2.63
CA LYS A 21 -5.21 -12.49 1.32
C LYS A 21 -6.53 -13.25 1.38
N ILE A 22 -7.33 -12.94 2.40
CA ILE A 22 -8.66 -13.52 2.56
C ILE A 22 -9.69 -12.41 2.61
N ASN A 23 -10.93 -12.74 2.24
CA ASN A 23 -12.08 -11.83 2.31
C ASN A 23 -11.79 -10.49 1.65
N LEU A 24 -11.12 -10.50 0.49
CA LEU A 24 -10.63 -9.28 -0.15
C LEU A 24 -11.78 -8.33 -0.52
N ASP A 25 -12.89 -8.85 -1.04
CA ASP A 25 -14.02 -8.00 -1.41
C ASP A 25 -14.65 -7.36 -0.17
N GLN A 26 -14.80 -8.13 0.89
CA GLN A 26 -15.35 -7.60 2.14
C GLN A 26 -14.41 -6.58 2.76
N ALA A 27 -13.09 -6.84 2.72
CA ALA A 27 -12.10 -5.89 3.19
C ALA A 27 -12.19 -4.58 2.42
N LYS A 28 -12.34 -4.66 1.11
CA LYS A 28 -12.48 -3.47 0.28
C LYS A 28 -13.71 -2.66 0.70
N GLU A 29 -14.85 -3.30 0.89
CA GLU A 29 -16.07 -2.59 1.28
C GLU A 29 -15.92 -1.92 2.64
N MET A 30 -15.28 -2.61 3.58
CA MET A 30 -15.01 -2.02 4.89
C MET A 30 -14.09 -0.80 4.79
N LEU A 31 -13.11 -0.87 3.89
CA LEU A 31 -12.18 0.24 3.71
C LEU A 31 -12.83 1.42 3.01
N ILE A 32 -13.74 1.17 2.08
CA ILE A 32 -14.52 2.25 1.47
C ILE A 32 -15.29 3.00 2.56
N GLU A 33 -15.91 2.27 3.46
CA GLU A 33 -16.61 2.89 4.59
C GLU A 33 -15.65 3.65 5.49
N ALA A 34 -14.50 3.07 5.79
CA ALA A 34 -13.50 3.70 6.65
C ALA A 34 -12.98 5.01 6.04
N VAL A 35 -12.76 5.03 4.73
CA VAL A 35 -12.33 6.24 4.04
C VAL A 35 -13.38 7.33 4.17
N SER A 36 -14.66 6.96 4.00
CA SER A 36 -15.76 7.92 4.13
C SER A 36 -15.82 8.52 5.54
N ILE A 37 -15.68 7.66 6.57
CA ILE A 37 -15.72 8.11 7.96
C ILE A 37 -14.53 9.01 8.29
N SER A 38 -13.34 8.65 7.83
CA SER A 38 -12.10 9.34 8.17
C SER A 38 -11.84 10.56 7.31
N LYS A 39 -12.68 10.80 6.32
CA LYS A 39 -12.51 11.90 5.36
C LYS A 39 -11.21 11.78 4.57
N GLY A 40 -10.82 10.55 4.25
CA GLY A 40 -9.69 10.30 3.37
C GLY A 40 -8.33 10.38 4.02
N GLN A 41 -8.21 9.93 5.26
CA GLN A 41 -6.90 9.85 5.90
C GLN A 41 -5.94 9.00 5.07
N GLY A 42 -4.68 9.46 4.98
CA GLY A 42 -3.70 8.85 4.09
C GLY A 42 -3.46 7.38 4.33
N TYR A 43 -3.30 6.96 5.59
CA TYR A 43 -3.01 5.55 5.87
C TYR A 43 -4.21 4.63 5.59
N ILE A 44 -5.44 5.17 5.65
CA ILE A 44 -6.62 4.38 5.29
C ILE A 44 -6.77 4.30 3.77
N LEU A 45 -6.43 5.39 3.07
CA LEU A 45 -6.37 5.36 1.61
C LEU A 45 -5.34 4.36 1.11
N ASP A 46 -4.21 4.25 1.82
CA ASP A 46 -3.21 3.23 1.51
C ASP A 46 -3.80 1.83 1.60
N SER A 47 -4.52 1.54 2.68
CA SER A 47 -5.14 0.23 2.84
C SER A 47 -6.15 -0.05 1.73
N LEU A 48 -6.97 0.93 1.39
CA LEU A 48 -7.95 0.75 0.31
C LEU A 48 -7.26 0.56 -1.03
N GLY A 49 -6.22 1.36 -1.32
CA GLY A 49 -5.45 1.19 -2.54
C GLY A 49 -4.84 -0.20 -2.62
N TRP A 50 -4.32 -0.71 -1.51
CA TRP A 50 -3.75 -2.04 -1.47
C TRP A 50 -4.80 -3.12 -1.70
N ALA A 51 -6.02 -2.93 -1.17
CA ALA A 51 -7.12 -3.85 -1.43
C ALA A 51 -7.43 -3.93 -2.94
N TYR A 52 -7.49 -2.78 -3.60
CA TYR A 52 -7.70 -2.78 -5.05
C TYR A 52 -6.55 -3.48 -5.77
N PHE A 53 -5.32 -3.29 -5.32
CA PHE A 53 -4.17 -3.95 -5.94
C PHE A 53 -4.31 -5.47 -5.84
N LEU A 54 -4.65 -5.98 -4.66
CA LEU A 54 -4.80 -7.42 -4.47
C LEU A 54 -5.98 -7.99 -5.28
N LEU A 55 -7.00 -7.17 -5.52
CA LEU A 55 -8.13 -7.53 -6.37
C LEU A 55 -7.84 -7.30 -7.85
N LYS A 56 -6.63 -6.85 -8.17
CA LYS A 56 -6.14 -6.65 -9.55
C LYS A 56 -6.77 -5.48 -10.28
N ASP A 57 -7.34 -4.54 -9.54
CA ASP A 57 -7.77 -3.27 -10.10
C ASP A 57 -6.60 -2.28 -9.96
N PHE A 58 -5.64 -2.42 -10.86
CA PHE A 58 -4.35 -1.72 -10.74
C PHE A 58 -4.46 -0.22 -10.99
N ASP A 59 -5.37 0.20 -11.83
CA ASP A 59 -5.56 1.64 -12.09
C ASP A 59 -6.11 2.36 -10.87
N LYS A 60 -7.12 1.77 -10.23
CA LYS A 60 -7.69 2.34 -9.03
C LYS A 60 -6.70 2.31 -7.88
N ALA A 61 -5.92 1.24 -7.79
CA ALA A 61 -4.88 1.12 -6.78
C ALA A 61 -3.85 2.23 -6.92
N GLU A 62 -3.39 2.51 -8.14
CA GLU A 62 -2.40 3.55 -8.36
C GLU A 62 -2.95 4.92 -7.97
N GLU A 63 -4.20 5.22 -8.34
CA GLU A 63 -4.83 6.49 -8.02
C GLU A 63 -4.85 6.74 -6.51
N LEU A 64 -5.31 5.74 -5.75
CA LEU A 64 -5.46 5.88 -4.30
C LEU A 64 -4.11 5.90 -3.59
N LEU A 65 -3.17 5.07 -4.03
CA LEU A 65 -1.85 5.02 -3.40
C LEU A 65 -1.04 6.28 -3.69
N GLN A 66 -1.24 6.91 -4.84
CA GLN A 66 -0.60 8.20 -5.10
C GLN A 66 -1.06 9.24 -4.08
N ILE A 67 -2.37 9.29 -3.81
CA ILE A 67 -2.91 10.24 -2.85
C ILE A 67 -2.36 9.96 -1.45
N ALA A 68 -2.34 8.67 -1.06
CA ALA A 68 -1.81 8.28 0.25
C ALA A 68 -0.34 8.67 0.38
N TYR A 69 0.44 8.41 -0.65
CA TYR A 69 1.85 8.74 -0.71
C TYR A 69 2.09 10.24 -0.50
N GLU A 70 1.26 11.07 -1.13
CA GLU A 70 1.39 12.52 -0.99
C GLU A 70 0.97 13.01 0.39
N LYS A 71 0.01 12.33 1.01
CA LYS A 71 -0.48 12.73 2.34
C LYS A 71 0.42 12.27 3.49
N GLU A 72 1.14 11.16 3.31
CA GLU A 72 1.93 10.55 4.38
C GLU A 72 3.38 10.37 3.94
N PRO A 73 4.12 11.46 3.77
CA PRO A 73 5.47 11.36 3.20
C PRO A 73 6.51 10.68 4.10
N SER A 74 6.17 10.38 5.35
CA SER A 74 7.11 9.71 6.25
C SER A 74 6.82 8.21 6.42
N GLU A 75 5.81 7.66 5.72
CA GLU A 75 5.37 6.29 5.92
C GLU A 75 5.93 5.34 4.85
N ALA A 76 7.01 4.64 5.21
CA ALA A 76 7.72 3.77 4.27
C ALA A 76 6.85 2.68 3.66
N VAL A 77 5.89 2.15 4.42
CA VAL A 77 4.99 1.11 3.92
C VAL A 77 4.19 1.60 2.71
N ILE A 78 3.78 2.87 2.74
CA ILE A 78 3.03 3.44 1.63
C ILE A 78 3.90 3.55 0.38
N TYR A 79 5.17 3.91 0.54
CA TYR A 79 6.12 3.94 -0.58
C TYR A 79 6.28 2.55 -1.17
N ASP A 80 6.36 1.53 -0.30
CA ASP A 80 6.50 0.16 -0.75
C ASP A 80 5.29 -0.28 -1.60
N HIS A 81 4.10 -0.02 -1.10
CA HIS A 81 2.86 -0.35 -1.82
C HIS A 81 2.75 0.42 -3.14
N TYR A 82 3.02 1.72 -3.09
CA TYR A 82 2.91 2.57 -4.28
C TYR A 82 3.94 2.14 -5.34
N GLY A 83 5.16 1.84 -4.92
CA GLY A 83 6.17 1.34 -5.85
C GLY A 83 5.75 0.03 -6.51
N ASP A 84 5.16 -0.89 -5.74
CA ASP A 84 4.69 -2.16 -6.28
C ASP A 84 3.62 -1.94 -7.37
N VAL A 85 2.70 -1.01 -7.13
CA VAL A 85 1.65 -0.72 -8.09
C VAL A 85 2.20 -0.06 -9.34
N LEU A 86 3.12 0.90 -9.16
CA LEU A 86 3.76 1.55 -10.30
C LEU A 86 4.49 0.53 -11.17
N TRP A 87 5.23 -0.37 -10.54
CA TRP A 87 5.94 -1.42 -11.27
C TRP A 87 4.97 -2.28 -12.07
N THR A 88 3.90 -2.71 -11.41
CA THR A 88 2.89 -3.57 -12.05
C THR A 88 2.22 -2.88 -13.24
N ASN A 89 2.08 -1.57 -13.18
CA ASN A 89 1.51 -0.78 -14.26
C ASN A 89 2.53 -0.39 -15.33
N GLY A 90 3.73 -0.98 -15.29
CA GLY A 90 4.75 -0.74 -16.31
C GLY A 90 5.60 0.50 -16.09
N LYS A 91 5.45 1.16 -14.94
CA LYS A 91 6.18 2.40 -14.63
C LYS A 91 7.40 2.08 -13.77
N GLU A 92 8.32 1.29 -14.32
CA GLU A 92 9.43 0.73 -13.56
C GLU A 92 10.42 1.78 -13.04
N ILE A 93 10.71 2.81 -13.84
CA ILE A 93 11.61 3.87 -13.40
C ILE A 93 11.02 4.62 -12.22
N GLN A 94 9.74 4.97 -12.33
CA GLN A 94 9.05 5.66 -11.25
C GLN A 94 8.97 4.79 -10.00
N ALA A 95 8.73 3.48 -10.16
CA ALA A 95 8.68 2.56 -9.03
C ALA A 95 10.01 2.56 -8.29
N ARG A 96 11.13 2.45 -9.01
CA ARG A 96 12.45 2.46 -8.39
C ARG A 96 12.72 3.77 -7.67
N TYR A 97 12.29 4.88 -8.25
CA TYR A 97 12.45 6.19 -7.61
C TYR A 97 11.74 6.24 -6.26
N VAL A 98 10.48 5.77 -6.22
CA VAL A 98 9.70 5.75 -4.98
C VAL A 98 10.35 4.83 -3.95
N TRP A 99 10.77 3.64 -4.36
CA TRP A 99 11.45 2.71 -3.46
C TRP A 99 12.76 3.29 -2.92
N GLN A 100 13.55 3.95 -3.78
CA GLN A 100 14.80 4.56 -3.35
C GLN A 100 14.56 5.65 -2.30
N ASN A 101 13.48 6.41 -2.44
CA ASN A 101 13.13 7.40 -1.44
C ASN A 101 12.66 6.77 -0.14
N ALA A 102 12.03 5.60 -0.21
CA ALA A 102 11.57 4.90 1.00
C ALA A 102 12.75 4.54 1.90
N ILE A 103 13.83 4.00 1.32
CA ILE A 103 14.95 3.54 2.13
C ILE A 103 15.75 4.68 2.76
N LYS A 104 15.47 5.91 2.35
CA LYS A 104 16.11 7.10 2.96
C LYS A 104 15.34 7.63 4.15
N LEU A 105 14.14 7.11 4.42
CA LEU A 105 13.34 7.57 5.55
C LEU A 105 13.99 7.15 6.87
N LYS A 106 14.03 8.08 7.83
CA LYS A 106 14.76 7.89 9.07
C LYS A 106 14.28 6.69 9.88
N ASN A 107 12.99 6.48 9.92
CA ASN A 107 12.39 5.48 10.82
C ASN A 107 11.94 4.23 10.10
N ILE A 108 12.49 3.98 8.92
CA ILE A 108 12.11 2.76 8.19
C ILE A 108 12.59 1.53 8.96
N GLU A 109 11.70 0.56 9.11
CA GLU A 109 12.03 -0.69 9.78
C GLU A 109 13.05 -1.48 8.96
N LYS A 110 13.96 -2.15 9.66
CA LYS A 110 15.08 -2.86 9.03
C LYS A 110 14.61 -3.89 8.00
N ASP A 111 13.63 -4.72 8.36
CA ASP A 111 13.16 -5.78 7.47
C ASP A 111 12.49 -5.19 6.22
N LEU A 112 11.74 -4.12 6.40
CA LEU A 112 11.11 -3.45 5.27
C LEU A 112 12.16 -2.83 4.35
N LYS A 113 13.18 -2.20 4.93
CA LYS A 113 14.26 -1.60 4.15
C LYS A 113 14.97 -2.64 3.30
N GLU A 114 15.24 -3.81 3.89
CA GLU A 114 15.88 -4.91 3.17
C GLU A 114 15.01 -5.42 2.03
N ALA A 115 13.71 -5.59 2.29
CA ALA A 115 12.78 -6.04 1.26
C ALA A 115 12.71 -5.05 0.11
N ILE A 116 12.66 -3.75 0.42
CA ILE A 116 12.60 -2.72 -0.62
C ILE A 116 13.91 -2.67 -1.41
N ASN A 117 15.06 -2.82 -0.73
CA ASN A 117 16.34 -2.88 -1.43
C ASN A 117 16.36 -4.01 -2.46
N ASN A 118 15.81 -5.16 -2.11
CA ASN A 118 15.74 -6.29 -3.04
C ASN A 118 14.88 -5.96 -4.25
N LYS A 119 13.79 -5.24 -4.05
CA LYS A 119 12.94 -4.81 -5.17
C LYS A 119 13.67 -3.83 -6.08
N ILE A 120 14.46 -2.93 -5.50
CA ILE A 120 15.26 -1.98 -6.29
C ILE A 120 16.25 -2.70 -7.17
N ILE A 121 16.92 -3.71 -6.61
CA ILE A 121 17.99 -4.42 -7.30
C ILE A 121 17.45 -5.39 -8.35
N PHE A 122 16.46 -6.19 -7.96
CA PHE A 122 16.00 -7.31 -8.78
C PHE A 122 14.71 -7.04 -9.53
N GLY A 123 13.99 -5.97 -9.18
CA GLY A 123 12.65 -5.75 -9.71
C GLY A 123 11.64 -6.64 -9.01
N LEU A 124 10.38 -6.23 -9.07
CA LEU A 124 9.31 -6.91 -8.33
C LEU A 124 9.10 -8.35 -8.79
N GLU A 125 9.06 -8.55 -10.10
CA GLU A 125 8.85 -9.88 -10.66
C GLU A 125 9.91 -10.88 -10.24
N ASN A 126 11.17 -10.44 -10.28
CA ASN A 126 12.28 -11.32 -9.96
C ASN A 126 12.33 -11.65 -8.48
N VAL A 127 11.92 -10.73 -7.63
CA VAL A 127 11.84 -10.99 -6.18
C VAL A 127 10.83 -12.08 -5.90
N TYR A 128 9.65 -12.00 -6.50
CA TYR A 128 8.62 -13.01 -6.29
C TYR A 128 8.95 -14.34 -6.95
N LYS A 129 9.60 -14.30 -8.11
CA LYS A 129 10.03 -15.52 -8.78
C LYS A 129 10.99 -16.33 -7.93
N ASN A 130 11.90 -15.66 -7.24
CA ASN A 130 12.92 -16.33 -6.44
C ASN A 130 12.35 -16.93 -5.16
N LYS A 131 11.11 -16.65 -4.83
CA LYS A 131 10.43 -17.18 -3.64
C LYS A 131 9.56 -18.40 -3.93
N SER A 132 9.28 -18.66 -5.18
CA SER A 132 8.40 -19.78 -5.55
C SER A 132 9.20 -21.08 -5.89
#